data_fe9928b2ae5cedb34103771aaf44105b
#
_entry.id   fe9928b2ae5cedb34103771aaf44105b
#
_cell.length_a   1.000
_cell.length_b   1.000
_cell.length_c   1.000
_cell.angle_alpha   90.00
_cell.angle_beta   90.00
_cell.angle_gamma   90.00
#
_symmetry.space_group_name_H-M   'P 1'
#
loop_
_entity.id
_entity.type
_entity.pdbx_description
1 polymer ?
#
loop_
_entity_poly.entity_id
_entity_poly.type
_entity_poly.pdbx_seq_one_letter_code
_entity_poly.pdbx_strand_id
1 'polypeptide(L)'
;MATTKGGIVAARQNQMQAQGGARKSMQALVQSMMPQIQKALPSVLTGERFARMVLTALSSTPQLSECTPQSFMGAMMQAAQLGVEPNTPLGQAYLIPYRNHGRLECQFQLGYKGLIDLAYRSGEITDVTAHEVHENDEFEYELGLTPKLRHVPALKDRGRVTMYYAIWHTKAGGYGFEVMSVEDIQKRDCQ
;
A
#
# COMPACT_ATOMS: atom_id res chain seq x y z
N MET A 1 -44.06 -13.30 -18.20
CA MET A 1 -42.69 -13.26 -17.72
C MET A 1 -42.07 -11.88 -17.97
N ALA A 2 -42.34 -10.92 -17.12
CA ALA A 2 -41.79 -9.55 -17.26
C ALA A 2 -41.65 -8.84 -15.90
N THR A 3 -40.88 -9.43 -14.96
CA THR A 3 -40.76 -8.83 -13.61
C THR A 3 -39.31 -8.75 -13.10
N THR A 4 -38.31 -9.21 -13.87
CA THR A 4 -36.94 -9.31 -13.37
C THR A 4 -36.08 -8.06 -13.62
N LYS A 5 -36.37 -7.27 -14.64
CA LYS A 5 -35.56 -6.06 -14.96
C LYS A 5 -35.82 -4.88 -14.01
N GLY A 6 -37.06 -4.70 -13.55
CA GLY A 6 -37.42 -3.61 -12.63
C GLY A 6 -36.83 -3.78 -11.24
N GLY A 7 -36.74 -5.02 -10.73
CA GLY A 7 -36.18 -5.31 -9.41
C GLY A 7 -34.67 -5.08 -9.33
N ILE A 8 -33.91 -5.37 -10.39
CA ILE A 8 -32.47 -5.16 -10.43
C ILE A 8 -32.11 -3.67 -10.48
N VAL A 9 -32.91 -2.87 -11.20
CA VAL A 9 -32.71 -1.41 -11.30
C VAL A 9 -33.03 -0.74 -9.96
N ALA A 10 -34.15 -1.12 -9.33
CA ALA A 10 -34.53 -0.60 -8.01
C ALA A 10 -33.50 -0.98 -6.91
N ALA A 11 -33.00 -2.23 -6.92
CA ALA A 11 -31.96 -2.67 -5.99
C ALA A 11 -30.65 -1.89 -6.17
N ARG A 12 -30.24 -1.63 -7.42
CA ARG A 12 -29.07 -0.77 -7.71
C ARG A 12 -29.27 0.68 -7.27
N GLN A 13 -30.45 1.27 -7.49
CA GLN A 13 -30.76 2.62 -7.05
C GLN A 13 -30.76 2.74 -5.54
N ASN A 14 -31.36 1.80 -4.82
CA ASN A 14 -31.33 1.76 -3.36
C ASN A 14 -29.91 1.58 -2.81
N GLN A 15 -29.09 0.76 -3.44
CA GLN A 15 -27.69 0.58 -3.06
C GLN A 15 -26.85 1.82 -3.29
N MET A 16 -27.05 2.55 -4.40
CA MET A 16 -26.38 3.82 -4.68
C MET A 16 -26.81 4.92 -3.70
N GLN A 17 -28.09 4.97 -3.31
CA GLN A 17 -28.59 5.92 -2.31
C GLN A 17 -28.07 5.63 -0.91
N ALA A 18 -28.01 4.36 -0.50
CA ALA A 18 -27.46 3.93 0.78
C ALA A 18 -25.95 4.25 0.88
N GLN A 19 -25.18 3.96 -0.16
CA GLN A 19 -23.75 4.30 -0.21
C GLN A 19 -23.51 5.81 -0.21
N GLY A 20 -24.34 6.58 -0.92
CA GLY A 20 -24.29 8.05 -0.91
C GLY A 20 -24.57 8.62 0.49
N GLY A 21 -25.50 8.04 1.24
CA GLY A 21 -25.80 8.40 2.63
C GLY A 21 -24.65 8.09 3.58
N ALA A 22 -24.11 6.87 3.53
CA ALA A 22 -22.99 6.44 4.36
C ALA A 22 -21.72 7.28 4.10
N ARG A 23 -21.44 7.59 2.83
CA ARG A 23 -20.31 8.46 2.45
C ARG A 23 -20.46 9.87 3.02
N LYS A 24 -21.65 10.49 2.92
CA LYS A 24 -21.93 11.81 3.50
C LYS A 24 -21.78 11.79 5.01
N SER A 25 -22.23 10.72 5.67
CA SER A 25 -22.10 10.54 7.12
C SER A 25 -20.63 10.45 7.55
N MET A 26 -19.81 9.66 6.84
CA MET A 26 -18.37 9.54 7.11
C MET A 26 -17.65 10.87 6.87
N GLN A 27 -17.96 11.58 5.79
CA GLN A 27 -17.38 12.89 5.51
C GLN A 27 -17.74 13.91 6.58
N ALA A 28 -19.01 13.96 7.01
CA ALA A 28 -19.45 14.86 8.06
C ALA A 28 -18.76 14.57 9.40
N LEU A 29 -18.57 13.28 9.73
CA LEU A 29 -17.81 12.87 10.91
C LEU A 29 -16.38 13.37 10.87
N VAL A 30 -15.67 13.13 9.76
CA VAL A 30 -14.29 13.59 9.57
C VAL A 30 -14.22 15.13 9.72
N GLN A 31 -15.13 15.85 9.10
CA GLN A 31 -15.20 17.31 9.23
C GLN A 31 -15.41 17.77 10.68
N SER A 32 -16.28 17.11 11.42
CA SER A 32 -16.51 17.43 12.84
C SER A 32 -15.29 17.18 13.73
N MET A 33 -14.43 16.21 13.34
CA MET A 33 -13.21 15.86 14.06
C MET A 33 -11.98 16.66 13.60
N MET A 34 -12.08 17.45 12.53
CA MET A 34 -10.95 18.21 11.97
C MET A 34 -10.16 19.02 12.99
N PRO A 35 -10.77 19.72 13.97
CA PRO A 35 -10.00 20.46 14.96
C PRO A 35 -9.11 19.57 15.87
N GLN A 36 -9.56 18.34 16.12
CA GLN A 36 -8.77 17.35 16.89
C GLN A 36 -7.71 16.68 16.01
N ILE A 37 -8.07 16.35 14.76
CA ILE A 37 -7.17 15.78 13.77
C ILE A 37 -6.00 16.72 13.51
N GLN A 38 -6.23 18.01 13.31
CA GLN A 38 -5.18 19.01 13.08
C GLN A 38 -4.13 19.05 14.20
N LYS A 39 -4.53 18.83 15.45
CA LYS A 39 -3.60 18.77 16.59
C LYS A 39 -2.74 17.50 16.60
N ALA A 40 -3.22 16.44 15.96
CA ALA A 40 -2.54 15.14 15.91
C ALA A 40 -1.75 14.93 14.61
N LEU A 41 -1.95 15.78 13.59
CA LEU A 41 -1.22 15.69 12.34
C LEU A 41 0.26 16.11 12.53
N PRO A 42 1.20 15.42 11.85
CA PRO A 42 2.58 15.86 11.79
C PRO A 42 2.68 17.22 11.05
N SER A 43 3.70 17.99 11.36
CA SER A 43 3.92 19.35 10.82
C SER A 43 3.98 19.43 9.30
N VAL A 44 4.29 18.31 8.64
CA VAL A 44 4.39 18.20 7.17
C VAL A 44 3.04 18.03 6.47
N LEU A 45 1.95 17.82 7.22
CA LEU A 45 0.63 17.58 6.66
C LEU A 45 -0.40 18.59 7.18
N THR A 46 -0.98 19.37 6.29
CA THR A 46 -2.06 20.30 6.63
C THR A 46 -3.41 19.60 6.76
N GLY A 47 -4.32 20.15 7.57
CA GLY A 47 -5.69 19.66 7.70
C GLY A 47 -6.43 19.61 6.36
N GLU A 48 -6.21 20.60 5.48
CA GLU A 48 -6.79 20.60 4.13
C GLU A 48 -6.33 19.42 3.28
N ARG A 49 -5.02 19.12 3.31
CA ARG A 49 -4.46 17.97 2.58
C ARG A 49 -5.02 16.68 3.13
N PHE A 50 -5.13 16.55 4.46
CA PHE A 50 -5.76 15.40 5.10
C PHE A 50 -7.23 15.24 4.66
N ALA A 51 -8.03 16.30 4.70
CA ALA A 51 -9.42 16.27 4.25
C ALA A 51 -9.54 15.82 2.78
N ARG A 52 -8.65 16.31 1.91
CA ARG A 52 -8.59 15.89 0.50
C ARG A 52 -8.24 14.41 0.35
N MET A 53 -7.30 13.89 1.14
CA MET A 53 -6.97 12.47 1.16
C MET A 53 -8.18 11.62 1.56
N VAL A 54 -8.94 12.03 2.58
CA VAL A 54 -10.19 11.36 2.98
C VAL A 54 -11.19 11.32 1.84
N LEU A 55 -11.44 12.46 1.19
CA LEU A 55 -12.39 12.55 0.07
C LEU A 55 -11.96 11.67 -1.11
N THR A 56 -10.68 11.64 -1.42
CA THR A 56 -10.12 10.81 -2.47
C THR A 56 -10.29 9.33 -2.15
N ALA A 57 -9.94 8.90 -0.93
CA ALA A 57 -10.06 7.52 -0.51
C ALA A 57 -11.51 7.02 -0.57
N LEU A 58 -12.47 7.82 -0.03
CA LEU A 58 -13.91 7.49 -0.09
C LEU A 58 -14.47 7.50 -1.51
N SER A 59 -13.84 8.23 -2.43
CA SER A 59 -14.25 8.26 -3.84
C SER A 59 -13.73 7.07 -4.62
N SER A 60 -12.47 6.70 -4.40
CA SER A 60 -11.82 5.59 -5.09
C SER A 60 -12.30 4.22 -4.60
N THR A 61 -12.68 4.13 -3.32
CA THR A 61 -13.13 2.88 -2.70
C THR A 61 -14.40 3.11 -1.89
N PRO A 62 -15.60 3.06 -2.52
CA PRO A 62 -16.87 3.37 -1.86
C PRO A 62 -17.19 2.53 -0.61
N GLN A 63 -16.70 1.28 -0.55
CA GLN A 63 -16.88 0.39 0.61
C GLN A 63 -16.24 0.94 1.90
N LEU A 64 -15.27 1.84 1.80
CA LEU A 64 -14.68 2.48 2.97
C LEU A 64 -15.70 3.29 3.77
N SER A 65 -16.76 3.79 3.12
CA SER A 65 -17.85 4.51 3.80
C SER A 65 -18.74 3.61 4.67
N GLU A 66 -18.66 2.28 4.46
CA GLU A 66 -19.40 1.27 5.23
C GLU A 66 -18.57 0.71 6.40
N CYS A 67 -17.27 1.03 6.44
CA CYS A 67 -16.40 0.63 7.54
C CYS A 67 -16.77 1.35 8.83
N THR A 68 -16.38 0.76 9.97
CA THR A 68 -16.54 1.44 11.25
C THR A 68 -15.77 2.76 11.23
N PRO A 69 -16.34 3.87 11.72
CA PRO A 69 -15.68 5.17 11.73
C PRO A 69 -14.33 5.15 12.42
N GLN A 70 -14.21 4.37 13.50
CA GLN A 70 -12.99 4.26 14.28
C GLN A 70 -11.86 3.59 13.47
N SER A 71 -12.13 2.48 12.77
CA SER A 71 -11.11 1.79 11.95
C SER A 71 -10.68 2.64 10.77
N PHE A 72 -11.63 3.32 10.10
CA PHE A 72 -11.33 4.22 8.99
C PHE A 72 -10.44 5.39 9.44
N MET A 73 -10.79 6.05 10.55
CA MET A 73 -9.99 7.15 11.09
C MET A 73 -8.60 6.70 11.54
N GLY A 74 -8.51 5.53 12.19
CA GLY A 74 -7.22 4.95 12.59
C GLY A 74 -6.31 4.70 11.38
N ALA A 75 -6.85 4.09 10.34
CA ALA A 75 -6.12 3.82 9.10
C ALA A 75 -5.69 5.11 8.38
N MET A 76 -6.57 6.12 8.32
CA MET A 76 -6.23 7.44 7.75
C MET A 76 -5.14 8.16 8.55
N MET A 77 -5.18 8.06 9.88
CA MET A 77 -4.14 8.66 10.74
C MET A 77 -2.79 7.98 10.55
N GLN A 78 -2.74 6.66 10.37
CA GLN A 78 -1.50 5.94 10.04
C GLN A 78 -0.90 6.44 8.71
N ALA A 79 -1.73 6.58 7.67
CA ALA A 79 -1.30 7.16 6.40
C ALA A 79 -0.75 8.59 6.57
N ALA A 80 -1.44 9.41 7.36
CA ALA A 80 -1.04 10.78 7.65
C ALA A 80 0.29 10.87 8.39
N GLN A 81 0.51 10.03 9.40
CA GLN A 81 1.76 9.98 10.18
C GLN A 81 2.96 9.63 9.31
N LEU A 82 2.78 8.72 8.35
CA LEU A 82 3.82 8.35 7.38
C LEU A 82 3.95 9.37 6.23
N GLY A 83 3.01 10.31 6.10
CA GLY A 83 2.98 11.27 5.01
C GLY A 83 2.80 10.61 3.64
N VAL A 84 2.02 9.51 3.57
CA VAL A 84 1.70 8.79 2.32
C VAL A 84 0.23 8.99 1.96
N GLU A 85 -0.07 9.02 0.67
CA GLU A 85 -1.43 9.18 0.16
C GLU A 85 -2.02 7.82 -0.24
N PRO A 86 -2.99 7.29 0.52
CA PRO A 86 -3.56 5.98 0.24
C PRO A 86 -4.50 6.01 -0.98
N ASN A 87 -4.63 4.85 -1.64
CA ASN A 87 -5.53 4.61 -2.76
C ASN A 87 -5.34 5.57 -3.94
N THR A 88 -4.10 6.01 -4.16
CA THR A 88 -3.70 6.82 -5.32
C THR A 88 -2.94 5.97 -6.35
N PRO A 89 -2.85 6.42 -7.61
CA PRO A 89 -2.05 5.74 -8.64
C PRO A 89 -0.56 5.61 -8.30
N LEU A 90 -0.05 6.38 -7.33
CA LEU A 90 1.33 6.26 -6.84
C LEU A 90 1.60 4.91 -6.18
N GLY A 91 0.57 4.25 -5.63
CA GLY A 91 0.69 2.93 -5.02
C GLY A 91 1.53 2.92 -3.74
N GLN A 92 1.60 4.05 -3.03
CA GLN A 92 2.36 4.16 -1.79
C GLN A 92 1.69 3.43 -0.62
N ALA A 93 0.38 3.49 -0.55
CA ALA A 93 -0.41 2.88 0.51
C ALA A 93 -1.82 2.54 0.05
N TYR A 94 -2.47 1.67 0.81
CA TYR A 94 -3.84 1.21 0.54
C TYR A 94 -4.68 1.22 1.80
N LEU A 95 -5.94 1.59 1.66
CA LEU A 95 -6.98 1.39 2.64
C LEU A 95 -7.85 0.24 2.14
N ILE A 96 -7.86 -0.86 2.89
CA ILE A 96 -8.51 -2.10 2.49
C ILE A 96 -9.70 -2.35 3.43
N PRO A 97 -10.94 -2.35 2.90
CA PRO A 97 -12.09 -2.76 3.68
C PRO A 97 -12.08 -4.29 3.82
N TYR A 98 -12.19 -4.79 5.04
CA TYR A 98 -12.26 -6.23 5.33
C TYR A 98 -13.32 -6.54 6.40
N ARG A 99 -13.84 -7.76 6.38
CA ARG A 99 -14.83 -8.20 7.37
C ARG A 99 -14.15 -8.84 8.56
N ASN A 100 -14.37 -8.25 9.74
CA ASN A 100 -13.91 -8.75 11.01
C ASN A 100 -15.12 -9.01 11.91
N HIS A 101 -15.37 -10.27 12.32
CA HIS A 101 -16.51 -10.68 13.15
C HIS A 101 -17.85 -10.06 12.72
N GLY A 102 -18.12 -10.04 11.41
CA GLY A 102 -19.37 -9.52 10.83
C GLY A 102 -19.42 -8.00 10.64
N ARG A 103 -18.44 -7.25 11.12
CA ARG A 103 -18.29 -5.79 10.91
C ARG A 103 -17.32 -5.51 9.76
N LEU A 104 -17.60 -4.47 8.98
CA LEU A 104 -16.66 -4.00 7.97
C LEU A 104 -15.70 -3.02 8.64
N GLU A 105 -14.42 -3.32 8.58
CA GLU A 105 -13.33 -2.50 9.14
C GLU A 105 -12.38 -2.07 8.04
N CYS A 106 -11.68 -0.98 8.26
CA CYS A 106 -10.65 -0.45 7.36
C CYS A 106 -9.27 -0.79 7.90
N GLN A 107 -8.44 -1.43 7.08
CA GLN A 107 -7.04 -1.71 7.36
C GLN A 107 -6.16 -0.81 6.51
N PHE A 108 -5.14 -0.23 7.15
CA PHE A 108 -4.05 0.46 6.44
C PHE A 108 -2.98 -0.56 6.04
N GLN A 109 -2.58 -0.51 4.78
CA GLN A 109 -1.47 -1.32 4.26
C GLN A 109 -0.50 -0.43 3.50
N LEU A 110 0.75 -0.41 3.93
CA LEU A 110 1.82 0.28 3.23
C LEU A 110 2.27 -0.55 2.02
N GLY A 111 2.27 0.05 0.85
CA GLY A 111 2.75 -0.59 -0.38
C GLY A 111 4.28 -0.55 -0.49
N TYR A 112 4.87 -1.43 -1.30
CA TYR A 112 6.33 -1.45 -1.50
C TYR A 112 6.90 -0.12 -2.00
N LYS A 113 6.16 0.59 -2.86
CA LYS A 113 6.55 1.94 -3.34
C LYS A 113 6.58 2.95 -2.20
N GLY A 114 5.67 2.83 -1.22
CA GLY A 114 5.68 3.64 -0.02
C GLY A 114 6.86 3.32 0.89
N LEU A 115 7.23 2.05 1.04
CA LEU A 115 8.42 1.63 1.79
C LEU A 115 9.70 2.21 1.18
N ILE A 116 9.85 2.13 -0.15
CA ILE A 116 10.99 2.70 -0.87
C ILE A 116 11.03 4.22 -0.70
N ASP A 117 9.90 4.92 -0.85
CA ASP A 117 9.82 6.37 -0.66
C ASP A 117 10.19 6.78 0.77
N LEU A 118 9.72 6.05 1.78
CA LEU A 118 10.09 6.27 3.17
C LEU A 118 11.59 6.05 3.41
N ALA A 119 12.17 5.02 2.79
CA ALA A 119 13.60 4.74 2.87
C ALA A 119 14.44 5.91 2.30
N TYR A 120 14.09 6.41 1.13
CA TYR A 120 14.75 7.58 0.56
C TYR A 120 14.52 8.86 1.38
N ARG A 121 13.32 9.07 1.90
CA ARG A 121 13.00 10.25 2.75
C ARG A 121 13.74 10.24 4.09
N SER A 122 14.17 9.08 4.58
CA SER A 122 15.00 8.99 5.80
C SER A 122 16.35 9.71 5.63
N GLY A 123 16.82 9.84 4.38
CA GLY A 123 18.14 10.37 4.06
C GLY A 123 19.29 9.40 4.35
N GLU A 124 19.00 8.21 4.87
CA GLU A 124 20.00 7.18 5.17
C GLU A 124 20.25 6.24 3.99
N ILE A 125 19.27 6.04 3.13
CA ILE A 125 19.36 5.18 1.96
C ILE A 125 19.65 6.03 0.71
N THR A 126 20.70 5.67 0.00
CA THR A 126 21.12 6.34 -1.24
C THR A 126 20.65 5.64 -2.49
N ASP A 127 20.50 4.33 -2.43
CA ASP A 127 20.07 3.52 -3.57
C ASP A 127 19.39 2.22 -3.10
N VAL A 128 18.33 1.82 -3.83
CA VAL A 128 17.67 0.52 -3.68
C VAL A 128 17.37 0.00 -5.07
N THR A 129 17.94 -1.14 -5.41
CA THR A 129 17.72 -1.82 -6.69
C THR A 129 17.30 -3.26 -6.48
N ALA A 130 16.52 -3.79 -7.42
CA ALA A 130 16.13 -5.19 -7.43
C ALA A 130 16.30 -5.77 -8.84
N HIS A 131 16.75 -7.02 -8.91
CA HIS A 131 17.04 -7.70 -10.16
C HIS A 131 16.58 -9.14 -10.11
N GLU A 132 16.29 -9.68 -11.29
CA GLU A 132 16.03 -11.09 -11.51
C GLU A 132 17.29 -11.81 -11.98
N VAL A 133 17.46 -13.04 -11.52
CA VAL A 133 18.54 -13.94 -11.90
C VAL A 133 17.95 -15.09 -12.69
N HIS A 134 18.55 -15.40 -13.82
CA HIS A 134 18.10 -16.47 -14.72
C HIS A 134 19.04 -17.67 -14.68
N GLU A 135 18.57 -18.80 -15.24
CA GLU A 135 19.28 -20.10 -15.22
C GLU A 135 20.70 -20.02 -15.80
N ASN A 136 20.92 -19.19 -16.83
CA ASN A 136 22.19 -19.11 -17.55
C ASN A 136 23.02 -17.87 -17.16
N ASP A 137 22.59 -17.11 -16.14
CA ASP A 137 23.37 -16.01 -15.61
C ASP A 137 24.49 -16.53 -14.70
N GLU A 138 25.65 -15.88 -14.67
CA GLU A 138 26.63 -16.10 -13.61
C GLU A 138 26.18 -15.40 -12.35
N PHE A 139 25.80 -16.14 -11.33
CA PHE A 139 25.33 -15.58 -10.07
C PHE A 139 25.99 -16.28 -8.88
N GLU A 140 26.66 -15.50 -8.05
CA GLU A 140 27.31 -15.95 -6.82
C GLU A 140 26.99 -14.99 -5.69
N TYR A 141 26.69 -15.50 -4.51
CA TYR A 141 26.57 -14.69 -3.32
C TYR A 141 27.09 -15.41 -2.09
N GLU A 142 27.57 -14.65 -1.13
CA GLU A 142 28.11 -15.11 0.14
C GLU A 142 27.52 -14.25 1.25
N LEU A 143 26.93 -14.90 2.25
CA LEU A 143 26.45 -14.26 3.46
C LEU A 143 27.47 -14.43 4.59
N GLY A 144 27.49 -13.57 5.56
CA GLY A 144 28.39 -13.62 6.69
C GLY A 144 28.90 -12.23 7.08
N LEU A 145 30.08 -12.20 7.71
CA LEU A 145 30.67 -10.94 8.20
C LEU A 145 31.09 -9.99 7.05
N THR A 146 31.43 -10.54 5.89
CA THR A 146 31.81 -9.78 4.68
C THR A 146 30.94 -10.26 3.52
N PRO A 147 29.67 -9.86 3.46
CA PRO A 147 28.76 -10.34 2.42
C PRO A 147 29.21 -9.86 1.04
N LYS A 148 29.09 -10.74 0.03
CA LYS A 148 29.42 -10.44 -1.36
C LYS A 148 28.31 -10.91 -2.27
N LEU A 149 28.08 -10.18 -3.34
CA LEU A 149 27.17 -10.54 -4.40
C LEU A 149 27.79 -10.17 -5.76
N ARG A 150 27.78 -11.12 -6.68
CA ARG A 150 28.22 -10.92 -8.06
C ARG A 150 27.16 -11.47 -9.00
N HIS A 151 26.74 -10.65 -9.95
CA HIS A 151 25.78 -11.02 -10.97
C HIS A 151 26.25 -10.54 -12.34
N VAL A 152 26.40 -11.47 -13.27
CA VAL A 152 26.71 -11.18 -14.67
C VAL A 152 25.62 -11.83 -15.53
N PRO A 153 24.66 -11.03 -16.03
CA PRO A 153 23.61 -11.53 -16.88
C PRO A 153 24.15 -12.11 -18.18
N ALA A 154 23.64 -13.27 -18.58
CA ALA A 154 23.95 -13.84 -19.89
C ALA A 154 23.42 -12.94 -21.00
N LEU A 155 24.23 -12.72 -22.05
CA LEU A 155 23.88 -11.83 -23.15
C LEU A 155 22.79 -12.40 -24.09
N LYS A 156 22.62 -13.72 -24.09
CA LYS A 156 21.64 -14.44 -24.92
C LYS A 156 21.10 -15.63 -24.14
N ASP A 157 19.87 -16.00 -24.44
CA ASP A 157 19.23 -17.21 -23.91
C ASP A 157 19.33 -17.32 -22.36
N ARG A 158 18.94 -16.27 -21.65
CA ARG A 158 19.04 -16.22 -20.19
C ARG A 158 18.30 -17.37 -19.47
N GLY A 159 17.32 -17.99 -20.15
CA GLY A 159 16.51 -19.04 -19.54
C GLY A 159 15.42 -18.52 -18.61
N ARG A 160 14.90 -19.38 -17.72
CA ARG A 160 13.85 -19.02 -16.75
C ARG A 160 14.45 -18.28 -15.57
N VAL A 161 13.63 -17.45 -14.92
CA VAL A 161 13.99 -16.80 -13.66
C VAL A 161 14.06 -17.85 -12.54
N THR A 162 15.15 -17.85 -11.80
CA THR A 162 15.43 -18.78 -10.69
C THR A 162 15.41 -18.08 -9.34
N MET A 163 15.91 -16.85 -9.29
CA MET A 163 16.02 -16.06 -8.06
C MET A 163 15.75 -14.58 -8.33
N TYR A 164 15.47 -13.86 -7.26
CA TYR A 164 15.44 -12.40 -7.22
C TYR A 164 16.36 -11.93 -6.11
N TYR A 165 16.98 -10.78 -6.30
CA TYR A 165 17.71 -10.14 -5.22
C TYR A 165 17.45 -8.63 -5.20
N ALA A 166 17.58 -8.04 -4.02
CA ALA A 166 17.57 -6.60 -3.83
C ALA A 166 18.86 -6.17 -3.14
N ILE A 167 19.38 -5.01 -3.54
CA ILE A 167 20.55 -4.38 -2.94
C ILE A 167 20.14 -2.98 -2.45
N TRP A 168 20.69 -2.56 -1.34
CA TRP A 168 20.59 -1.18 -0.87
C TRP A 168 21.94 -0.65 -0.43
N HIS A 169 22.13 0.64 -0.62
CA HIS A 169 23.31 1.36 -0.16
C HIS A 169 22.90 2.45 0.84
N THR A 170 23.74 2.65 1.84
CA THR A 170 23.52 3.66 2.85
C THR A 170 24.45 4.85 2.64
N LYS A 171 24.04 6.03 3.12
CA LYS A 171 24.83 7.26 3.07
C LYS A 171 26.18 7.11 3.79
N ALA A 172 26.25 6.29 4.82
CA ALA A 172 27.49 6.00 5.55
C ALA A 172 28.47 5.08 4.80
N GLY A 173 28.14 4.66 3.55
CA GLY A 173 28.97 3.77 2.74
C GLY A 173 28.75 2.27 3.04
N GLY A 174 27.78 1.93 3.88
CA GLY A 174 27.35 0.54 4.07
C GLY A 174 26.46 0.05 2.92
N TYR A 175 26.36 -1.23 2.80
CA TYR A 175 25.44 -1.90 1.86
C TYR A 175 24.87 -3.18 2.47
N GLY A 176 23.77 -3.64 1.92
CA GLY A 176 23.23 -4.95 2.22
C GLY A 176 22.48 -5.48 1.00
N PHE A 177 22.15 -6.75 1.05
CA PHE A 177 21.33 -7.39 0.03
C PHE A 177 20.50 -8.53 0.62
N GLU A 178 19.43 -8.87 -0.07
CA GLU A 178 18.58 -10.02 0.21
C GLU A 178 18.42 -10.81 -1.09
N VAL A 179 18.48 -12.15 -1.00
CA VAL A 179 18.28 -13.04 -2.13
C VAL A 179 17.14 -14.00 -1.81
N MET A 180 16.21 -14.16 -2.75
CA MET A 180 15.08 -15.08 -2.61
C MET A 180 14.95 -15.94 -3.86
N SER A 181 14.70 -17.24 -3.66
CA SER A 181 14.32 -18.10 -4.78
C SER A 181 12.87 -17.83 -5.22
N VAL A 182 12.54 -18.19 -6.46
CA VAL A 182 11.15 -18.14 -6.95
C VAL A 182 10.21 -18.94 -6.03
N GLU A 183 10.69 -20.09 -5.52
CA GLU A 183 9.93 -20.94 -4.60
C GLU A 183 9.65 -20.27 -3.26
N ASP A 184 10.61 -19.52 -2.70
CA ASP A 184 10.44 -18.80 -1.43
C ASP A 184 9.43 -17.67 -1.57
N ILE A 185 9.42 -16.97 -2.71
CA ILE A 185 8.44 -15.94 -3.01
C ILE A 185 7.04 -16.56 -3.10
N GLN A 186 6.89 -17.66 -3.86
CA GLN A 186 5.59 -18.34 -4.00
C GLN A 186 5.04 -18.83 -2.67
N LYS A 187 5.89 -19.32 -1.75
CA LYS A 187 5.47 -19.73 -0.40
C LYS A 187 4.95 -18.56 0.45
N ARG A 188 5.50 -17.36 0.27
CA ARG A 188 5.06 -16.15 1.01
C ARG A 188 3.73 -15.60 0.50
N ASP A 189 3.45 -15.71 -0.79
CA ASP A 189 2.19 -15.26 -1.38
C ASP A 189 0.99 -16.14 -0.98
N CYS A 190 1.24 -17.33 -0.40
CA CYS A 190 0.21 -18.27 0.06
C CYS A 190 -0.13 -18.13 1.56
N GLN A 191 0.47 -17.20 2.29
CA GLN A 191 0.18 -16.88 3.70
C GLN A 191 -0.59 -15.58 3.86
#